data_ab53c57cee067e382f043c72971928fc
#
_entry.id   ab53c57cee067e382f043c72971928fc
#
_cell.length_a   1.000
_cell.length_b   1.000
_cell.length_c   1.000
_cell.angle_alpha   90.00
_cell.angle_beta   90.00
_cell.angle_gamma   90.00
#
_symmetry.space_group_name_H-M   'P 1'
#
loop_
_entity.id
_entity.type
_entity.pdbx_description
1 polymer ?
#
loop_
_entity_poly.entity_id
_entity_poly.type
_entity_poly.pdbx_seq_one_letter_code
_entity_poly.pdbx_strand_id
1 'polypeptide(L)'
;MQCLPSWPLVPLPLRCVQHRAHLFPKRRATRDDFTFPTSNKQLNFLQHIYRSLKANGKARAAVVLPDNVLFADGDGEKIRCDLMDKCNLHTILRLPTGIFYAQGVKTNVLFFTRGKSDKGNTKEVWFYDLRTNMPSFGKTTPLKTEHFADFEKAYEAEDRRAVQDERWSVFTREQIAEKGNSLDLGLIRDDSVLDYNDLPDPTQSAEEAAANLEEAVDLLMSVAKEMRALEVQD
;
A
#
# COMPACT_ATOMS: atom_id res chain seq x y z
N MET A 1 -13.54 22.47 23.81
CA MET A 1 -13.72 21.00 24.01
C MET A 1 -14.88 20.58 23.12
N GLN A 2 -14.59 20.31 21.86
CA GLN A 2 -15.58 19.76 20.92
C GLN A 2 -15.20 18.31 20.67
N CYS A 3 -16.14 17.43 21.00
CA CYS A 3 -16.00 16.00 20.80
C CYS A 3 -15.92 15.68 19.33
N LEU A 4 -14.85 15.03 18.90
CA LEU A 4 -14.76 14.37 17.60
C LEU A 4 -15.94 13.38 17.46
N PRO A 5 -16.59 13.30 16.29
CA PRO A 5 -17.62 12.31 16.08
C PRO A 5 -17.00 10.92 16.12
N SER A 6 -17.36 10.17 17.15
CA SER A 6 -16.97 8.78 17.29
C SER A 6 -17.44 7.98 16.07
N TRP A 7 -16.50 7.46 15.31
CA TRP A 7 -16.75 6.47 14.27
C TRP A 7 -17.32 5.21 14.95
N PRO A 8 -18.50 4.73 14.57
CA PRO A 8 -18.94 3.44 15.07
C PRO A 8 -18.05 2.37 14.47
N LEU A 9 -17.14 1.85 15.28
CA LEU A 9 -16.46 0.58 15.02
C LEU A 9 -17.53 -0.50 14.94
N VAL A 10 -17.88 -0.90 13.73
CA VAL A 10 -18.62 -2.15 13.52
C VAL A 10 -17.61 -3.26 13.84
N PRO A 11 -17.81 -4.06 14.88
CA PRO A 11 -16.94 -5.19 15.17
C PRO A 11 -17.16 -6.26 14.09
N LEU A 12 -16.31 -6.27 13.07
CA LEU A 12 -16.14 -7.45 12.26
C LEU A 12 -15.33 -8.45 13.09
N PRO A 13 -15.78 -9.69 13.26
CA PRO A 13 -14.99 -10.72 13.93
C PRO A 13 -13.76 -11.00 13.07
N LEU A 14 -12.62 -10.40 13.45
CA LEU A 14 -11.30 -10.78 12.95
C LEU A 14 -10.99 -12.21 13.45
N ARG A 15 -11.50 -13.21 12.77
CA ARG A 15 -10.90 -14.54 12.84
C ARG A 15 -9.61 -14.48 12.03
N CYS A 16 -8.51 -14.24 12.72
CA CYS A 16 -7.17 -14.47 12.22
C CYS A 16 -7.02 -15.99 11.96
N VAL A 17 -7.28 -16.42 10.74
CA VAL A 17 -7.01 -17.79 10.32
C VAL A 17 -5.57 -17.81 9.80
N GLN A 18 -4.64 -18.15 10.69
CA GLN A 18 -3.30 -18.57 10.28
C GLN A 18 -3.43 -19.87 9.47
N HIS A 19 -3.36 -19.77 8.15
CA HIS A 19 -3.27 -20.95 7.30
C HIS A 19 -1.80 -21.19 6.94
N ARG A 20 -1.28 -22.32 7.42
CA ARG A 20 -0.07 -22.98 6.92
C ARG A 20 -0.12 -23.03 5.39
N ALA A 21 0.96 -22.57 4.75
CA ALA A 21 1.17 -22.74 3.33
C ALA A 21 1.36 -24.22 2.99
N HIS A 22 0.27 -24.93 2.71
CA HIS A 22 0.32 -26.22 2.05
C HIS A 22 0.32 -26.01 0.55
N LEU A 23 1.20 -26.72 -0.14
CA LEU A 23 1.30 -26.85 -1.60
C LEU A 23 -0.04 -27.34 -2.18
N PHE A 24 -0.97 -26.42 -2.40
CA PHE A 24 -2.14 -26.70 -3.22
C PHE A 24 -2.01 -25.96 -4.55
N PRO A 25 -2.43 -26.60 -5.67
CA PRO A 25 -2.47 -25.92 -6.96
C PRO A 25 -3.28 -24.62 -6.80
N LYS A 26 -2.84 -23.55 -7.47
CA LYS A 26 -3.50 -22.24 -7.47
C LYS A 26 -4.93 -22.41 -8.01
N ARG A 27 -5.88 -22.80 -7.16
CA ARG A 27 -7.29 -22.85 -7.53
C ARG A 27 -7.81 -21.43 -7.59
N ARG A 28 -8.40 -21.07 -8.72
CA ARG A 28 -9.26 -19.86 -8.80
C ARG A 28 -10.33 -20.02 -7.70
N ALA A 29 -10.57 -18.94 -6.96
CA ALA A 29 -11.68 -18.94 -6.01
C ALA A 29 -12.97 -19.05 -6.81
N THR A 30 -13.63 -20.21 -6.72
CA THR A 30 -14.93 -20.47 -7.34
C THR A 30 -16.03 -19.92 -6.44
N ARG A 31 -16.16 -18.58 -6.41
CA ARG A 31 -17.31 -17.92 -5.81
C ARG A 31 -18.16 -17.36 -6.94
N ASP A 32 -19.43 -17.76 -7.00
CA ASP A 32 -20.39 -17.36 -8.04
C ASP A 32 -20.77 -15.87 -7.95
N ASP A 33 -20.48 -15.25 -6.78
CA ASP A 33 -20.76 -13.84 -6.55
C ASP A 33 -19.63 -12.90 -7.02
N PHE A 34 -18.48 -13.41 -7.48
CA PHE A 34 -17.42 -12.58 -8.03
C PHE A 34 -17.64 -12.35 -9.54
N THR A 35 -17.63 -11.07 -9.94
CA THR A 35 -17.74 -10.69 -11.36
C THR A 35 -16.48 -11.14 -12.14
N PHE A 36 -15.32 -11.04 -11.51
CA PHE A 36 -14.02 -11.37 -12.12
C PHE A 36 -13.28 -12.39 -11.26
N PRO A 37 -13.48 -13.70 -11.50
CA PRO A 37 -12.77 -14.75 -10.74
C PRO A 37 -11.27 -14.71 -11.08
N THR A 38 -10.44 -14.55 -10.07
CA THR A 38 -8.99 -14.51 -10.20
C THR A 38 -8.32 -15.40 -9.15
N SER A 39 -7.08 -15.82 -9.38
CA SER A 39 -6.25 -16.51 -8.39
C SER A 39 -5.60 -15.56 -7.39
N ASN A 40 -5.65 -14.25 -7.62
CA ASN A 40 -5.07 -13.25 -6.74
C ASN A 40 -5.99 -13.02 -5.53
N LYS A 41 -5.51 -13.38 -4.35
CA LYS A 41 -6.28 -13.30 -3.10
C LYS A 41 -6.61 -11.87 -2.70
N GLN A 42 -5.71 -10.91 -2.95
CA GLN A 42 -5.92 -9.51 -2.62
C GLN A 42 -7.04 -8.89 -3.48
N LEU A 43 -7.05 -9.20 -4.78
CA LEU A 43 -8.10 -8.77 -5.70
C LEU A 43 -9.45 -9.41 -5.34
N ASN A 44 -9.47 -10.68 -4.96
CA ASN A 44 -10.70 -11.34 -4.49
C ASN A 44 -11.21 -10.71 -3.18
N PHE A 45 -10.30 -10.37 -2.27
CA PHE A 45 -10.65 -9.71 -1.03
C PHE A 45 -11.25 -8.31 -1.28
N LEU A 46 -10.66 -7.54 -2.18
CA LEU A 46 -11.19 -6.24 -2.59
C LEU A 46 -12.61 -6.38 -3.17
N GLN A 47 -12.83 -7.32 -4.11
CA GLN A 47 -14.16 -7.60 -4.66
C GLN A 47 -15.17 -7.96 -3.57
N HIS A 48 -14.80 -8.81 -2.62
CA HIS A 48 -15.65 -9.19 -1.51
C HIS A 48 -16.09 -7.96 -0.70
N ILE A 49 -15.17 -7.05 -0.39
CA ILE A 49 -15.46 -5.87 0.42
C ILE A 49 -16.46 -4.96 -0.30
N TYR A 50 -16.14 -4.47 -1.50
CA TYR A 50 -16.99 -3.47 -2.13
C TYR A 50 -18.36 -4.03 -2.54
N ARG A 51 -18.47 -5.33 -2.80
CA ARG A 51 -19.75 -6.00 -3.07
C ARG A 51 -20.59 -6.20 -1.82
N SER A 52 -19.97 -6.34 -0.66
CA SER A 52 -20.67 -6.48 0.62
C SER A 52 -21.28 -5.16 1.13
N LEU A 53 -20.84 -4.02 0.58
CA LEU A 53 -21.36 -2.72 0.96
C LEU A 53 -22.79 -2.50 0.42
N LYS A 54 -23.69 -1.97 1.24
CA LYS A 54 -25.05 -1.61 0.82
C LYS A 54 -25.00 -0.47 -0.21
N ALA A 55 -25.71 -0.63 -1.34
CA ALA A 55 -25.81 0.36 -2.41
C ALA A 55 -26.74 1.53 -2.05
N ASN A 56 -26.45 2.24 -0.96
CA ASN A 56 -27.25 3.32 -0.41
C ASN A 56 -26.59 4.71 -0.51
N GLY A 57 -25.39 4.79 -1.07
CA GLY A 57 -24.59 6.01 -1.15
C GLY A 57 -23.96 6.46 0.18
N LYS A 58 -24.03 5.63 1.23
CA LYS A 58 -23.51 5.96 2.57
C LYS A 58 -22.52 4.94 3.11
N ALA A 59 -22.57 3.71 2.62
CA ALA A 59 -21.68 2.64 3.07
C ALA A 59 -20.25 2.92 2.60
N ARG A 60 -19.31 2.94 3.54
CA ARG A 60 -17.90 3.32 3.32
C ARG A 60 -16.97 2.19 3.72
N ALA A 61 -15.82 2.15 3.07
CA ALA A 61 -14.72 1.27 3.44
C ALA A 61 -13.38 1.99 3.34
N ALA A 62 -12.44 1.58 4.21
CA ALA A 62 -11.03 1.87 4.11
C ALA A 62 -10.28 0.54 4.12
N VAL A 63 -9.51 0.25 3.08
CA VAL A 63 -8.92 -1.06 2.86
C VAL A 63 -7.43 -0.92 2.61
N VAL A 64 -6.62 -1.61 3.42
CA VAL A 64 -5.18 -1.70 3.22
C VAL A 64 -4.87 -2.78 2.21
N LEU A 65 -4.18 -2.41 1.14
CA LEU A 65 -3.80 -3.31 0.05
C LEU A 65 -2.34 -3.06 -0.39
N PRO A 66 -1.63 -4.09 -0.85
CA PRO A 66 -0.30 -3.91 -1.41
C PRO A 66 -0.35 -3.23 -2.78
N ASP A 67 0.77 -2.62 -3.18
CA ASP A 67 0.89 -1.83 -4.41
C ASP A 67 0.44 -2.56 -5.67
N ASN A 68 0.71 -3.86 -5.78
CA ASN A 68 0.37 -4.66 -6.97
C ASN A 68 -1.12 -4.58 -7.34
N VAL A 69 -2.01 -4.33 -6.40
CA VAL A 69 -3.46 -4.15 -6.67
C VAL A 69 -3.71 -2.88 -7.49
N LEU A 70 -2.87 -1.85 -7.34
CA LEU A 70 -3.04 -0.56 -8.02
C LEU A 70 -2.72 -0.62 -9.51
N PHE A 71 -1.81 -1.52 -9.93
CA PHE A 71 -1.32 -1.57 -11.31
C PHE A 71 -1.42 -2.95 -11.98
N ALA A 72 -1.87 -4.00 -11.28
CA ALA A 72 -2.01 -5.34 -11.89
C ALA A 72 -2.87 -5.28 -13.16
N ASP A 73 -2.36 -5.90 -14.23
CA ASP A 73 -3.05 -5.98 -15.52
C ASP A 73 -4.17 -7.03 -15.55
N GLY A 74 -4.90 -7.07 -16.66
CA GLY A 74 -5.91 -8.08 -16.93
C GLY A 74 -7.07 -8.06 -15.94
N ASP A 75 -7.20 -9.10 -15.09
CA ASP A 75 -8.28 -9.14 -14.10
C ASP A 75 -8.15 -8.03 -13.06
N GLY A 76 -6.93 -7.59 -12.74
CA GLY A 76 -6.69 -6.47 -11.85
C GLY A 76 -7.28 -5.16 -12.38
N GLU A 77 -7.05 -4.85 -13.65
CA GLU A 77 -7.63 -3.68 -14.31
C GLU A 77 -9.16 -3.72 -14.30
N LYS A 78 -9.75 -4.87 -14.68
CA LYS A 78 -11.20 -5.04 -14.69
C LYS A 78 -11.82 -4.83 -13.30
N ILE A 79 -11.18 -5.33 -12.26
CA ILE A 79 -11.64 -5.19 -10.87
C ILE A 79 -11.52 -3.73 -10.41
N ARG A 80 -10.45 -3.01 -10.78
CA ARG A 80 -10.33 -1.58 -10.48
C ARG A 80 -11.40 -0.76 -11.20
N CYS A 81 -11.69 -1.06 -12.46
CA CYS A 81 -12.79 -0.43 -13.19
C CYS A 81 -14.14 -0.69 -12.52
N ASP A 82 -14.44 -1.94 -12.16
CA ASP A 82 -15.69 -2.31 -11.48
C ASP A 82 -15.82 -1.64 -10.10
N LEU A 83 -14.70 -1.52 -9.37
CA LEU A 83 -14.65 -0.75 -8.10
C LEU A 83 -15.01 0.71 -8.32
N MET A 84 -14.36 1.38 -9.30
CA MET A 84 -14.58 2.80 -9.60
C MET A 84 -15.97 3.07 -10.19
N ASP A 85 -16.55 2.09 -10.85
CA ASP A 85 -17.93 2.18 -11.35
C ASP A 85 -18.94 2.06 -10.21
N LYS A 86 -18.81 1.07 -9.35
CA LYS A 86 -19.75 0.79 -8.25
C LYS A 86 -19.56 1.67 -7.03
N CYS A 87 -18.35 2.14 -6.80
CA CYS A 87 -18.00 2.96 -5.66
C CYS A 87 -17.39 4.29 -6.09
N ASN A 88 -17.55 5.30 -5.28
CA ASN A 88 -16.73 6.49 -5.34
C ASN A 88 -15.42 6.21 -4.60
N LEU A 89 -14.38 5.83 -5.34
CA LEU A 89 -13.01 5.76 -4.83
C LEU A 89 -12.47 7.18 -4.78
N HIS A 90 -12.50 7.79 -3.62
CA HIS A 90 -12.20 9.22 -3.50
C HIS A 90 -10.81 9.53 -2.98
N THR A 91 -10.13 8.59 -2.30
CA THR A 91 -8.79 8.87 -1.73
C THR A 91 -7.96 7.60 -1.68
N ILE A 92 -6.69 7.71 -2.04
CA ILE A 92 -5.66 6.68 -1.87
C ILE A 92 -4.52 7.28 -1.06
N LEU A 93 -4.22 6.68 0.09
CA LEU A 93 -3.08 7.04 0.93
C LEU A 93 -1.97 6.00 0.76
N ARG A 94 -0.80 6.43 0.30
CA ARG A 94 0.40 5.59 0.23
C ARG A 94 1.05 5.55 1.60
N LEU A 95 1.17 4.35 2.15
CA LEU A 95 1.78 4.15 3.46
C LEU A 95 3.29 3.96 3.34
N PRO A 96 4.08 4.46 4.31
CA PRO A 96 5.52 4.25 4.35
C PRO A 96 5.86 2.76 4.50
N THR A 97 7.09 2.41 4.16
CA THR A 97 7.63 1.06 4.34
C THR A 97 8.01 0.78 5.79
N GLY A 98 8.13 -0.50 6.16
CA GLY A 98 8.56 -0.91 7.49
C GLY A 98 7.50 -0.91 8.59
N ILE A 99 6.27 -0.47 8.30
CA ILE A 99 5.16 -0.43 9.26
C ILE A 99 4.51 -1.79 9.52
N PHE A 100 4.69 -2.74 8.62
CA PHE A 100 4.21 -4.11 8.75
C PHE A 100 5.36 -5.07 9.03
N TYR A 101 5.04 -6.26 9.54
CA TYR A 101 6.03 -7.29 9.83
C TYR A 101 6.90 -7.66 8.61
N ALA A 102 6.32 -7.67 7.41
CA ALA A 102 7.06 -7.81 6.15
C ALA A 102 7.58 -6.44 5.71
N GLN A 103 8.81 -6.11 6.08
CA GLN A 103 9.39 -4.76 5.97
C GLN A 103 9.44 -4.18 4.55
N GLY A 104 9.64 -5.02 3.52
CA GLY A 104 9.73 -4.57 2.12
C GLY A 104 8.38 -4.36 1.41
N VAL A 105 7.24 -4.63 2.06
CA VAL A 105 5.94 -4.54 1.41
C VAL A 105 5.45 -3.09 1.39
N LYS A 106 5.28 -2.57 0.19
CA LYS A 106 4.64 -1.27 -0.06
C LYS A 106 3.12 -1.45 -0.05
N THR A 107 2.42 -0.65 0.75
CA THR A 107 0.96 -0.75 0.93
C THR A 107 0.29 0.61 0.76
N ASN A 108 -1.00 0.56 0.47
CA ASN A 108 -1.85 1.73 0.33
C ASN A 108 -3.18 1.51 1.06
N VAL A 109 -3.79 2.59 1.49
CA VAL A 109 -5.17 2.58 1.98
C VAL A 109 -6.08 3.17 0.91
N LEU A 110 -7.06 2.39 0.47
CA LEU A 110 -8.09 2.83 -0.46
C LEU A 110 -9.33 3.23 0.33
N PHE A 111 -9.76 4.48 0.21
CA PHE A 111 -10.98 5.00 0.82
C PHE A 111 -12.07 5.14 -0.23
N PHE A 112 -13.17 4.45 -0.05
CA PHE A 112 -14.27 4.51 -1.00
C PHE A 112 -15.65 4.42 -0.34
N THR A 113 -16.63 4.98 -1.03
CA THR A 113 -18.03 4.96 -0.63
C THR A 113 -18.85 4.24 -1.70
N ARG A 114 -19.66 3.27 -1.31
CA ARG A 114 -20.54 2.56 -2.24
C ARG A 114 -21.60 3.50 -2.81
N GLY A 115 -21.66 3.59 -4.14
CA GLY A 115 -22.66 4.39 -4.85
C GLY A 115 -24.09 3.82 -4.72
N LYS A 116 -25.07 4.61 -5.10
CA LYS A 116 -26.45 4.16 -5.28
C LYS A 116 -26.65 3.40 -6.59
N SER A 117 -25.88 3.77 -7.61
CA SER A 117 -25.81 3.13 -8.92
C SER A 117 -24.58 2.24 -9.04
N ASP A 118 -24.55 1.39 -10.06
CA ASP A 118 -23.41 0.50 -10.35
C ASP A 118 -22.47 1.04 -11.43
N LYS A 119 -22.64 2.31 -11.84
CA LYS A 119 -21.79 2.93 -12.88
C LYS A 119 -21.44 4.37 -12.57
N GLY A 120 -20.19 4.72 -12.90
CA GLY A 120 -19.71 6.10 -12.96
C GLY A 120 -19.71 6.85 -11.63
N ASN A 121 -19.51 6.14 -10.52
CA ASN A 121 -19.52 6.78 -9.19
C ASN A 121 -18.22 7.52 -8.88
N THR A 122 -17.07 7.06 -9.38
CA THR A 122 -15.80 7.76 -9.23
C THR A 122 -15.61 8.80 -10.32
N LYS A 123 -15.44 10.05 -9.97
CA LYS A 123 -15.14 11.17 -10.87
C LYS A 123 -13.67 11.56 -10.83
N GLU A 124 -13.11 11.62 -9.65
CA GLU A 124 -11.74 11.96 -9.40
C GLU A 124 -11.22 11.15 -8.21
N VAL A 125 -9.93 10.89 -8.18
CA VAL A 125 -9.23 10.19 -7.11
C VAL A 125 -8.12 11.08 -6.60
N TRP A 126 -8.09 11.27 -5.29
CA TRP A 126 -7.06 12.01 -4.58
C TRP A 126 -5.99 11.05 -4.07
N PHE A 127 -4.74 11.42 -4.25
CA PHE A 127 -3.59 10.65 -3.79
C PHE A 127 -2.81 11.45 -2.77
N TYR A 128 -2.45 10.80 -1.68
CA TYR A 128 -1.52 11.33 -0.70
C TYR A 128 -0.31 10.42 -0.55
N ASP A 129 0.87 10.95 -0.84
CA ASP A 129 2.12 10.18 -0.70
C ASP A 129 2.73 10.40 0.69
N LEU A 130 2.45 9.49 1.62
CA LEU A 130 3.09 9.45 2.94
C LEU A 130 4.31 8.53 2.95
N ARG A 131 4.79 8.08 1.79
CA ARG A 131 5.88 7.12 1.65
C ARG A 131 7.20 7.78 1.32
N THR A 132 7.19 8.62 0.29
CA THR A 132 8.40 9.24 -0.25
C THR A 132 8.92 10.32 0.71
N ASN A 133 10.24 10.42 0.84
CA ASN A 133 10.93 11.34 1.75
C ASN A 133 10.51 11.19 3.22
N MET A 134 10.16 9.96 3.64
CA MET A 134 9.85 9.62 5.02
C MET A 134 10.92 8.68 5.58
N PRO A 135 11.19 8.74 6.89
CA PRO A 135 12.13 7.82 7.52
C PRO A 135 11.64 6.38 7.39
N SER A 136 12.55 5.43 7.37
CA SER A 136 12.20 4.01 7.46
C SER A 136 11.63 3.71 8.83
N PHE A 137 10.40 3.20 8.85
CA PHE A 137 9.73 2.80 10.08
C PHE A 137 10.09 1.36 10.48
N GLY A 138 9.95 1.04 11.75
CA GLY A 138 10.26 -0.27 12.30
C GLY A 138 10.01 -0.33 13.82
N LYS A 139 10.57 -1.31 14.48
CA LYS A 139 10.41 -1.48 15.93
C LYS A 139 10.99 -0.31 16.74
N THR A 140 12.12 0.23 16.27
CA THR A 140 12.82 1.35 16.94
C THR A 140 12.19 2.69 16.61
N THR A 141 11.63 2.84 15.42
CA THR A 141 10.98 4.07 14.96
C THR A 141 9.56 3.73 14.51
N PRO A 142 8.60 3.56 15.42
CA PRO A 142 7.24 3.17 15.07
C PRO A 142 6.49 4.34 14.40
N LEU A 143 5.62 4.00 13.46
CA LEU A 143 4.66 4.95 12.89
C LEU A 143 3.68 5.39 13.98
N LYS A 144 3.55 6.72 14.17
CA LYS A 144 2.66 7.34 15.15
C LYS A 144 1.55 8.12 14.46
N THR A 145 0.50 8.44 15.22
CA THR A 145 -0.64 9.25 14.74
C THR A 145 -0.20 10.62 14.22
N GLU A 146 0.82 11.21 14.84
CA GLU A 146 1.37 12.52 14.46
C GLU A 146 1.83 12.58 12.99
N HIS A 147 2.31 11.46 12.43
CA HIS A 147 2.74 11.38 11.03
C HIS A 147 1.59 11.50 10.03
N PHE A 148 0.35 11.34 10.48
CA PHE A 148 -0.84 11.50 9.64
C PHE A 148 -1.45 12.90 9.70
N ALA A 149 -0.94 13.80 10.56
CA ALA A 149 -1.57 15.10 10.81
C ALA A 149 -1.76 15.95 9.54
N ASP A 150 -0.79 15.94 8.63
CA ASP A 150 -0.89 16.70 7.37
C ASP A 150 -1.85 16.02 6.38
N PHE A 151 -1.85 14.69 6.33
CA PHE A 151 -2.86 13.94 5.58
C PHE A 151 -4.27 14.23 6.09
N GLU A 152 -4.48 14.23 7.41
CA GLU A 152 -5.78 14.52 8.02
C GLU A 152 -6.26 15.91 7.65
N LYS A 153 -5.40 16.93 7.72
CA LYS A 153 -5.72 18.31 7.30
C LYS A 153 -6.15 18.36 5.83
N ALA A 154 -5.39 17.70 4.94
CA ALA A 154 -5.69 17.64 3.51
C ALA A 154 -6.99 16.87 3.23
N TYR A 155 -7.21 15.77 3.95
CA TYR A 155 -8.37 14.90 3.78
C TYR A 155 -9.67 15.57 4.24
N GLU A 156 -9.64 16.34 5.34
CA GLU A 156 -10.80 17.00 5.96
C GLU A 156 -11.04 18.42 5.40
N ALA A 157 -10.14 18.92 4.55
CA ALA A 157 -10.30 20.25 3.96
C ALA A 157 -11.62 20.36 3.19
N GLU A 158 -12.37 21.46 3.40
CA GLU A 158 -13.62 21.75 2.69
C GLU A 158 -13.36 21.87 1.17
N ASP A 159 -12.30 22.60 0.82
CA ASP A 159 -11.79 22.63 -0.55
C ASP A 159 -10.43 21.94 -0.64
N ARG A 160 -10.47 20.69 -1.06
CA ARG A 160 -9.26 19.85 -1.25
C ARG A 160 -8.33 20.37 -2.34
N ARG A 161 -8.84 21.18 -3.29
CA ARG A 161 -8.03 21.77 -4.38
C ARG A 161 -7.21 22.95 -3.92
N ALA A 162 -7.63 23.58 -2.82
CA ALA A 162 -6.90 24.71 -2.22
C ALA A 162 -5.71 24.25 -1.33
N VAL A 163 -5.62 22.96 -1.02
CA VAL A 163 -4.52 22.42 -0.22
C VAL A 163 -3.22 22.47 -1.01
N GLN A 164 -2.27 23.24 -0.50
CA GLN A 164 -0.92 23.35 -1.06
C GLN A 164 0.03 22.39 -0.33
N ASP A 165 0.00 21.14 -0.74
CA ASP A 165 0.90 20.09 -0.25
C ASP A 165 1.37 19.29 -1.48
N GLU A 166 2.67 19.20 -1.70
CA GLU A 166 3.25 18.45 -2.83
C GLU A 166 2.90 16.96 -2.79
N ARG A 167 2.60 16.44 -1.58
CA ARG A 167 2.18 15.05 -1.34
C ARG A 167 0.73 14.80 -1.76
N TRP A 168 -0.05 15.87 -2.00
CA TRP A 168 -1.46 15.82 -2.30
C TRP A 168 -1.71 16.09 -3.78
N SER A 169 -2.23 15.13 -4.51
CA SER A 169 -2.50 15.23 -5.94
C SER A 169 -3.86 14.65 -6.29
N VAL A 170 -4.45 15.12 -7.40
CA VAL A 170 -5.76 14.67 -7.89
C VAL A 170 -5.66 14.26 -9.36
N PHE A 171 -6.32 13.16 -9.70
CA PHE A 171 -6.47 12.68 -11.07
C PHE A 171 -7.92 12.41 -11.38
N THR A 172 -8.37 12.87 -12.55
CA THR A 172 -9.73 12.60 -13.03
C THR A 172 -9.86 11.16 -13.52
N ARG A 173 -11.10 10.68 -13.64
CA ARG A 173 -11.38 9.33 -14.15
C ARG A 173 -10.84 9.12 -15.57
N GLU A 174 -10.86 10.19 -16.38
CA GLU A 174 -10.35 10.19 -17.75
C GLU A 174 -8.83 10.03 -17.76
N GLN A 175 -8.11 10.79 -16.95
CA GLN A 175 -6.64 10.69 -16.82
C GLN A 175 -6.20 9.30 -16.33
N ILE A 176 -6.99 8.69 -15.44
CA ILE A 176 -6.73 7.32 -14.97
C ILE A 176 -6.96 6.33 -16.12
N ALA A 177 -8.00 6.52 -16.94
CA ALA A 177 -8.29 5.68 -18.09
C ALA A 177 -7.19 5.74 -19.16
N GLU A 178 -6.67 6.93 -19.45
CA GLU A 178 -5.53 7.14 -20.38
C GLU A 178 -4.27 6.38 -19.96
N LYS A 179 -4.10 6.16 -18.65
CA LYS A 179 -2.99 5.39 -18.07
C LYS A 179 -3.34 3.91 -17.84
N GLY A 180 -4.24 3.34 -18.65
CA GLY A 180 -4.61 1.92 -18.57
C GLY A 180 -5.33 1.56 -17.26
N ASN A 181 -6.11 2.48 -16.72
CA ASN A 181 -6.80 2.31 -15.43
C ASN A 181 -5.87 1.94 -14.27
N SER A 182 -4.59 2.32 -14.36
CA SER A 182 -3.64 2.18 -13.27
C SER A 182 -3.90 3.25 -12.22
N LEU A 183 -3.85 2.84 -10.96
CA LEU A 183 -3.93 3.72 -9.79
C LEU A 183 -2.54 3.97 -9.16
N ASP A 184 -1.48 3.61 -9.86
CA ASP A 184 -0.10 3.93 -9.45
C ASP A 184 0.30 5.33 -9.93
N LEU A 185 -0.36 6.33 -9.35
CA LEU A 185 -0.27 7.74 -9.71
C LEU A 185 0.06 8.58 -8.48
N GLY A 186 0.39 9.86 -8.69
CA GLY A 186 0.64 10.79 -7.59
C GLY A 186 1.93 10.49 -6.82
N LEU A 187 2.96 10.02 -7.52
CA LEU A 187 4.30 9.89 -6.96
C LEU A 187 4.98 11.25 -6.97
N ILE A 188 5.54 11.64 -5.85
CA ILE A 188 6.42 12.81 -5.74
C ILE A 188 7.86 12.40 -6.05
N ARG A 189 8.72 13.39 -6.27
CA ARG A 189 10.16 13.15 -6.45
C ARG A 189 10.73 12.55 -5.16
N ASP A 190 11.46 11.45 -5.31
CA ASP A 190 12.17 10.82 -4.21
C ASP A 190 13.58 11.42 -4.13
N ASP A 191 13.81 12.29 -3.16
CA ASP A 191 15.09 12.96 -2.96
C ASP A 191 16.20 12.00 -2.49
N SER A 192 15.83 10.78 -2.09
CA SER A 192 16.81 9.72 -1.77
C SER A 192 17.37 9.03 -3.01
N VAL A 193 16.71 9.21 -4.16
CA VAL A 193 17.21 8.71 -5.44
C VAL A 193 18.23 9.70 -5.99
N LEU A 194 19.49 9.32 -5.95
CA LEU A 194 20.57 10.10 -6.57
C LEU A 194 20.26 10.34 -8.04
N ASP A 195 20.47 11.58 -8.50
CA ASP A 195 20.39 11.90 -9.93
C ASP A 195 21.40 10.99 -10.67
N TYR A 196 21.05 10.54 -11.88
CA TYR A 196 21.91 9.68 -12.68
C TYR A 196 23.32 10.28 -12.87
N ASN A 197 23.41 11.63 -12.85
CA ASN A 197 24.67 12.35 -12.94
C ASN A 197 25.49 12.39 -11.64
N ASP A 198 24.85 12.08 -10.50
CA ASP A 198 25.47 12.06 -9.17
C ASP A 198 25.81 10.63 -8.71
N LEU A 199 25.55 9.63 -9.56
CA LEU A 199 25.91 8.25 -9.27
C LEU A 199 27.45 8.13 -9.32
N PRO A 200 28.07 7.46 -8.31
CA PRO A 200 29.50 7.19 -8.34
C PRO A 200 29.83 6.28 -9.54
N ASP A 201 31.07 6.33 -9.99
CA ASP A 201 31.54 5.45 -11.05
C ASP A 201 31.18 3.99 -10.73
N PRO A 202 30.63 3.24 -11.69
CA PRO A 202 30.31 1.81 -11.50
C PRO A 202 31.47 0.99 -10.96
N THR A 203 32.71 1.33 -11.32
CA THR A 203 33.91 0.68 -10.81
C THR A 203 34.10 0.94 -9.32
N GLN A 204 33.95 2.20 -8.90
CA GLN A 204 34.06 2.60 -7.49
C GLN A 204 32.95 1.96 -6.65
N SER A 205 31.72 1.93 -7.15
CA SER A 205 30.60 1.27 -6.48
C SER A 205 30.81 -0.23 -6.32
N ALA A 206 31.42 -0.89 -7.32
CA ALA A 206 31.76 -2.31 -7.24
C ALA A 206 32.88 -2.59 -6.23
N GLU A 207 33.90 -1.73 -6.17
CA GLU A 207 35.00 -1.84 -5.18
C GLU A 207 34.46 -1.65 -3.76
N GLU A 208 33.61 -0.66 -3.54
CA GLU A 208 32.98 -0.42 -2.23
C GLU A 208 32.08 -1.59 -1.81
N ALA A 209 31.30 -2.14 -2.73
CA ALA A 209 30.48 -3.31 -2.46
C ALA A 209 31.32 -4.54 -2.14
N ALA A 210 32.45 -4.75 -2.82
CA ALA A 210 33.37 -5.83 -2.56
C ALA A 210 33.99 -5.69 -1.15
N ALA A 211 34.45 -4.50 -0.77
CA ALA A 211 35.00 -4.23 0.55
C ALA A 211 33.97 -4.50 1.67
N ASN A 212 32.72 -4.07 1.50
CA ASN A 212 31.64 -4.32 2.45
C ASN A 212 31.32 -5.83 2.58
N LEU A 213 31.42 -6.58 1.49
CA LEU A 213 31.25 -8.04 1.52
C LEU A 213 32.40 -8.74 2.24
N GLU A 214 33.63 -8.31 2.04
CA GLU A 214 34.82 -8.84 2.75
C GLU A 214 34.67 -8.60 4.26
N GLU A 215 34.31 -7.40 4.69
CA GLU A 215 34.05 -7.09 6.09
C GLU A 215 32.92 -7.97 6.69
N ALA A 216 31.83 -8.17 5.95
CA ALA A 216 30.74 -9.04 6.39
C ALA A 216 31.20 -10.51 6.53
N VAL A 217 32.05 -11.00 5.64
CA VAL A 217 32.63 -12.36 5.72
C VAL A 217 33.52 -12.49 6.95
N ASP A 218 34.37 -11.51 7.23
CA ASP A 218 35.26 -11.53 8.39
C ASP A 218 34.47 -11.53 9.71
N LEU A 219 33.41 -10.74 9.80
CA LEU A 219 32.51 -10.75 10.95
C LEU A 219 31.86 -12.12 11.16
N LEU A 220 31.33 -12.72 10.07
CA LEU A 220 30.74 -14.05 10.14
C LEU A 220 31.74 -15.13 10.55
N MET A 221 32.97 -15.06 10.06
CA MET A 221 34.04 -15.97 10.44
C MET A 221 34.43 -15.81 11.91
N SER A 222 34.45 -14.58 12.42
CA SER A 222 34.69 -14.29 13.85
C SER A 222 33.62 -14.94 14.72
N VAL A 223 32.35 -14.72 14.40
CA VAL A 223 31.21 -15.33 15.11
C VAL A 223 31.27 -16.86 15.06
N ALA A 224 31.58 -17.45 13.91
CA ALA A 224 31.71 -18.90 13.77
C ALA A 224 32.84 -19.47 14.61
N LYS A 225 33.94 -18.72 14.74
CA LYS A 225 35.09 -19.09 15.62
C LYS A 225 34.70 -19.05 17.09
N GLU A 226 33.99 -18.00 17.53
CA GLU A 226 33.48 -17.87 18.88
C GLU A 226 32.52 -19.01 19.25
N MET A 227 31.59 -19.33 18.35
CA MET A 227 30.64 -20.44 18.55
C MET A 227 31.38 -21.79 18.75
N ARG A 228 32.36 -22.08 17.89
CA ARG A 228 33.19 -23.31 18.06
C ARG A 228 33.97 -23.33 19.36
N ALA A 229 34.46 -22.18 19.84
CA ALA A 229 35.16 -22.11 21.11
C ALA A 229 34.24 -22.38 22.30
N LEU A 230 32.97 -22.04 22.22
CA LEU A 230 31.95 -22.35 23.23
C LEU A 230 31.57 -23.83 23.24
N GLU A 231 31.47 -24.47 22.08
CA GLU A 231 31.17 -25.92 21.96
C GLU A 231 32.28 -26.84 22.52
N VAL A 232 33.50 -26.35 22.66
CA VAL A 232 34.67 -27.11 23.20
C VAL A 232 34.74 -27.03 24.73
N GLN A 233 33.95 -26.13 25.36
CA GLN A 233 33.93 -25.94 26.82
C GLN A 233 32.84 -26.72 27.55
N ASP A 234 31.93 -27.38 26.82
CA ASP A 234 30.96 -28.33 27.33
C ASP A 234 31.44 -29.80 27.11
#